data_b8dae127419ddb2593bcde4c0b398e2c
#
_entry.id   b8dae127419ddb2593bcde4c0b398e2c
#
_cell.length_a   1.000
_cell.length_b   1.000
_cell.length_c   1.000
_cell.angle_alpha   90.00
_cell.angle_beta   90.00
_cell.angle_gamma   90.00
#
_symmetry.space_group_name_H-M   'P 1'
#
loop_
_entity.id
_entity.type
_entity.pdbx_description
1 polymer ?
#
loop_
_entity_poly.entity_id
_entity_poly.type
_entity_poly.pdbx_seq_one_letter_code
_entity_poly.pdbx_strand_id
1 'polypeptide(L)'
;MLFIPSSSLEEGIDCIKLTFSQSFLTPNTQIKGSHGGFLTQRPKGQGTHGRVHAIDDLQRIYSLITSLTTITSITMKEDFLTYKIIGCIYKVFKNLGPGLLEVVYKEALVYELTKSNLQVDTEVKVPIIYDNVRLDHDLRLDILVERQVIIELKTVKELQTIHYQQLLSHLRIADLHIGLLVNFNTTNIKNDIHRIVNGYTQRLLQSTSR
;
A
#
# COMPACT_ATOMS: atom_id res chain seq x y z
N MET A 1 14.18 -13.23 41.96
CA MET A 1 12.85 -12.67 42.28
C MET A 1 13.00 -11.15 42.27
N LEU A 2 12.79 -10.51 41.12
CA LEU A 2 12.74 -9.07 40.95
C LEU A 2 11.62 -8.78 39.96
N PHE A 3 10.56 -8.27 40.47
CA PHE A 3 9.37 -7.79 39.79
C PHE A 3 9.74 -6.47 39.09
N ILE A 4 9.51 -6.36 37.78
CA ILE A 4 9.47 -5.09 37.06
C ILE A 4 8.04 -4.91 36.55
N PRO A 5 7.36 -3.79 36.90
CA PRO A 5 5.94 -3.60 36.55
C PRO A 5 5.76 -3.20 35.10
N SER A 6 4.68 -3.71 34.54
CA SER A 6 4.10 -3.35 33.25
C SER A 6 3.47 -1.96 33.32
N SER A 7 4.19 -0.91 32.92
CA SER A 7 3.58 0.39 32.60
C SER A 7 4.62 1.27 31.91
N SER A 8 4.63 1.24 30.57
CA SER A 8 5.13 2.31 29.69
C SER A 8 5.21 1.84 28.23
N LEU A 9 4.06 1.63 27.59
CA LEU A 9 3.92 1.53 26.14
C LEU A 9 2.59 2.16 25.66
N GLU A 10 2.14 3.21 26.34
CA GLU A 10 0.98 4.04 25.95
C GLU A 10 1.35 5.51 25.80
N GLU A 11 2.53 5.83 25.27
CA GLU A 11 2.84 7.21 24.88
C GLU A 11 3.52 7.19 23.51
N GLY A 12 2.75 7.47 22.45
CA GLY A 12 3.35 7.63 21.11
C GLY A 12 2.38 7.69 19.93
N ILE A 13 1.07 7.86 20.15
CA ILE A 13 0.12 8.14 19.06
C ILE A 13 -0.75 9.33 19.42
N ASP A 14 -0.12 10.48 19.66
CA ASP A 14 -0.76 11.77 19.60
C ASP A 14 0.19 12.71 18.86
N CYS A 15 0.00 12.81 17.59
CA CYS A 15 0.24 14.03 16.80
C CYS A 15 -0.02 13.74 15.33
N ILE A 16 -1.15 14.11 14.86
CA ILE A 16 -1.51 14.88 13.67
C ILE A 16 -3.04 14.79 13.53
N LYS A 17 -3.74 15.42 14.44
CA LYS A 17 -5.06 15.97 14.15
C LYS A 17 -4.83 17.25 13.33
N LEU A 18 -4.75 17.12 12.02
CA LEU A 18 -4.99 18.23 11.12
C LEU A 18 -6.49 18.54 11.21
N THR A 19 -6.83 19.47 12.10
CA THR A 19 -8.09 20.19 12.12
C THR A 19 -8.18 21.02 10.84
N PHE A 20 -8.82 20.47 9.82
CA PHE A 20 -9.36 21.29 8.73
C PHE A 20 -10.60 22.00 9.30
N SER A 21 -10.39 23.23 9.77
CA SER A 21 -11.45 24.17 10.07
C SER A 21 -12.26 24.44 8.80
N GLN A 22 -13.52 24.00 8.79
CA GLN A 22 -14.53 24.41 7.84
C GLN A 22 -14.91 25.86 8.11
N SER A 23 -14.17 26.81 7.55
CA SER A 23 -14.56 28.21 7.58
C SER A 23 -13.99 28.97 6.39
N PHE A 24 -14.44 28.60 5.19
CA PHE A 24 -14.31 29.47 4.02
C PHE A 24 -15.32 29.04 2.95
N LEU A 25 -16.60 29.35 3.18
CA LEU A 25 -17.61 29.51 2.12
C LEU A 25 -18.85 30.17 2.73
N THR A 26 -18.80 31.48 2.88
CA THR A 26 -20.01 32.31 2.86
C THR A 26 -19.78 33.50 1.94
N PRO A 27 -20.50 33.58 0.84
CA PRO A 27 -20.55 34.81 0.05
C PRO A 27 -21.67 35.68 0.59
N ASN A 28 -21.38 36.60 1.50
CA ASN A 28 -22.32 37.68 1.73
C ASN A 28 -21.59 38.92 2.31
N THR A 29 -21.22 39.83 1.43
CA THR A 29 -20.93 41.20 1.85
C THR A 29 -21.80 42.11 1.01
N GLN A 30 -22.91 42.53 1.58
CA GLN A 30 -23.69 43.65 1.10
C GLN A 30 -22.86 44.92 1.36
N ILE A 31 -22.50 45.62 0.31
CA ILE A 31 -22.03 46.99 0.41
C ILE A 31 -23.22 47.90 0.05
N LYS A 32 -23.74 48.60 1.07
CA LYS A 32 -24.70 49.71 0.91
C LYS A 32 -23.99 50.88 0.26
N GLY A 33 -24.66 51.46 -0.73
CA GLY A 33 -24.18 52.54 -1.54
C GLY A 33 -24.23 53.91 -0.90
N SER A 34 -23.54 54.87 -1.52
CA SER A 34 -23.94 56.27 -1.60
C SER A 34 -23.39 56.88 -2.88
N HIS A 35 -24.32 57.38 -3.64
CA HIS A 35 -24.36 58.48 -4.62
C HIS A 35 -23.04 59.01 -5.21
N GLY A 36 -23.03 59.08 -6.56
CA GLY A 36 -22.14 59.93 -7.33
C GLY A 36 -22.08 59.46 -8.80
N GLY A 37 -22.91 60.07 -9.65
CA GLY A 37 -22.93 59.78 -11.08
C GLY A 37 -21.67 60.20 -11.81
N PHE A 38 -21.19 59.37 -12.73
CA PHE A 38 -20.43 59.80 -13.88
C PHE A 38 -20.58 58.78 -15.00
N LEU A 39 -21.06 59.25 -16.14
CA LEU A 39 -21.17 58.52 -17.38
C LEU A 39 -19.77 58.16 -17.90
N THR A 40 -19.43 56.88 -17.96
CA THR A 40 -18.35 56.42 -18.83
C THR A 40 -18.66 55.07 -19.45
N GLN A 41 -18.47 55.04 -20.72
CA GLN A 41 -18.61 54.02 -21.73
C GLN A 41 -18.31 52.60 -21.30
N ARG A 42 -19.19 51.64 -21.69
CA ARG A 42 -18.91 50.18 -21.66
C ARG A 42 -17.78 49.87 -22.64
N PRO A 43 -16.73 49.19 -22.23
CA PRO A 43 -15.89 48.48 -23.16
C PRO A 43 -16.66 47.24 -23.64
N LYS A 44 -16.86 47.14 -24.94
CA LYS A 44 -17.35 45.92 -25.61
C LYS A 44 -16.28 44.85 -25.53
N GLY A 45 -16.70 43.66 -25.07
CA GLY A 45 -16.17 42.40 -25.55
C GLY A 45 -14.76 42.01 -25.07
N GLN A 46 -14.66 41.33 -23.94
CA GLN A 46 -13.62 40.33 -23.73
C GLN A 46 -14.26 39.17 -22.96
N GLY A 47 -14.61 38.13 -23.62
CA GLY A 47 -13.94 36.88 -23.69
C GLY A 47 -14.36 35.98 -22.55
N THR A 48 -15.46 35.17 -22.76
CA THR A 48 -15.83 33.99 -21.96
C THR A 48 -14.74 32.88 -21.93
N HIS A 49 -13.59 33.11 -22.60
CA HIS A 49 -12.50 32.12 -22.70
C HIS A 49 -11.73 31.88 -21.38
N GLY A 50 -11.58 32.88 -20.53
CA GLY A 50 -10.82 32.72 -19.28
C GLY A 50 -11.52 31.92 -18.19
N ARG A 51 -12.86 31.85 -18.20
CA ARG A 51 -13.64 31.08 -17.21
C ARG A 51 -13.63 29.59 -17.47
N VAL A 52 -13.59 29.19 -18.72
CA VAL A 52 -13.61 27.76 -19.10
C VAL A 52 -12.29 27.10 -18.70
N HIS A 53 -11.16 27.72 -18.95
CA HIS A 53 -9.86 27.19 -18.55
C HIS A 53 -9.71 27.06 -17.03
N ALA A 54 -10.24 28.00 -16.25
CA ALA A 54 -10.15 27.91 -14.78
C ALA A 54 -10.96 26.74 -14.20
N ILE A 55 -12.10 26.37 -14.79
CA ILE A 55 -12.91 25.22 -14.37
C ILE A 55 -12.19 23.91 -14.72
N ASP A 56 -11.62 23.82 -15.92
CA ASP A 56 -10.87 22.66 -16.36
C ASP A 56 -9.62 22.43 -15.48
N ASP A 57 -8.93 23.51 -15.12
CA ASP A 57 -7.77 23.46 -14.23
C ASP A 57 -8.17 23.02 -12.81
N LEU A 58 -9.27 23.50 -12.28
CA LEU A 58 -9.80 23.05 -10.97
C LEU A 58 -10.21 21.58 -10.99
N GLN A 59 -10.83 21.09 -12.05
CA GLN A 59 -11.19 19.68 -12.21
C GLN A 59 -9.94 18.79 -12.27
N ARG A 60 -8.89 19.23 -12.97
CA ARG A 60 -7.60 18.52 -12.99
C ARG A 60 -6.95 18.46 -11.62
N ILE A 61 -6.91 19.58 -10.89
CA ILE A 61 -6.37 19.65 -9.53
C ILE A 61 -7.16 18.74 -8.61
N TYR A 62 -8.49 18.75 -8.66
CA TYR A 62 -9.34 17.88 -7.86
C TYR A 62 -9.11 16.41 -8.16
N SER A 63 -8.98 16.03 -9.43
CA SER A 63 -8.64 14.68 -9.86
C SER A 63 -7.28 14.22 -9.32
N LEU A 64 -6.26 15.07 -9.37
CA LEU A 64 -4.93 14.78 -8.82
C LEU A 64 -4.95 14.61 -7.30
N ILE A 65 -5.67 15.48 -6.57
CA ILE A 65 -5.81 15.38 -5.12
C ILE A 65 -6.52 14.07 -4.75
N THR A 66 -7.60 13.71 -5.45
CA THR A 66 -8.33 12.46 -5.21
C THR A 66 -7.45 11.24 -5.48
N SER A 67 -6.67 11.26 -6.55
CA SER A 67 -5.72 10.18 -6.87
C SER A 67 -4.64 10.04 -5.80
N LEU A 68 -4.06 11.15 -5.34
CA LEU A 68 -3.04 11.15 -4.29
C LEU A 68 -3.59 10.63 -2.95
N THR A 69 -4.79 11.04 -2.55
CA THR A 69 -5.42 10.54 -1.30
C THR A 69 -5.71 9.05 -1.38
N THR A 70 -6.16 8.55 -2.53
CA THR A 70 -6.40 7.11 -2.75
C THR A 70 -5.10 6.33 -2.68
N ILE A 71 -4.03 6.77 -3.35
CA ILE A 71 -2.71 6.13 -3.31
C ILE A 71 -2.19 6.09 -1.87
N THR A 72 -2.26 7.20 -1.14
CA THR A 72 -1.79 7.26 0.25
C THR A 72 -2.56 6.29 1.14
N SER A 73 -3.88 6.19 1.00
CA SER A 73 -4.70 5.27 1.82
C SER A 73 -4.39 3.80 1.53
N ILE A 74 -4.16 3.44 0.27
CA ILE A 74 -3.76 2.08 -0.14
C ILE A 74 -2.40 1.75 0.47
N THR A 75 -1.40 2.62 0.31
CA THR A 75 -0.05 2.40 0.82
C THR A 75 -0.04 2.23 2.34
N MET A 76 -0.77 3.06 3.09
CA MET A 76 -0.88 2.93 4.55
C MET A 76 -1.53 1.60 4.97
N LYS A 77 -2.54 1.14 4.26
CA LYS A 77 -3.18 -0.16 4.52
C LYS A 77 -2.23 -1.33 4.27
N GLU A 78 -1.47 -1.28 3.18
CA GLU A 78 -0.47 -2.28 2.83
C GLU A 78 0.68 -2.32 3.85
N ASP A 79 1.14 -1.17 4.31
CA ASP A 79 2.20 -1.07 5.31
C ASP A 79 1.73 -1.65 6.66
N PHE A 80 0.49 -1.39 7.06
CA PHE A 80 -0.09 -1.97 8.27
C PHE A 80 -0.22 -3.50 8.18
N LEU A 81 -0.69 -4.02 7.04
CA LEU A 81 -0.79 -5.45 6.79
C LEU A 81 0.60 -6.11 6.83
N THR A 82 1.57 -5.52 6.13
CA THR A 82 2.95 -5.99 6.10
C THR A 82 3.56 -6.02 7.51
N TYR A 83 3.32 -4.99 8.32
CA TYR A 83 3.77 -4.94 9.72
C TYR A 83 3.20 -6.09 10.55
N LYS A 84 1.90 -6.40 10.44
CA LYS A 84 1.28 -7.55 11.11
C LYS A 84 1.91 -8.87 10.70
N ILE A 85 2.12 -9.07 9.39
CA ILE A 85 2.75 -10.27 8.85
C ILE A 85 4.17 -10.44 9.41
N ILE A 86 4.97 -9.38 9.40
CA ILE A 86 6.33 -9.38 9.94
C ILE A 86 6.31 -9.76 11.43
N GLY A 87 5.35 -9.26 12.21
CA GLY A 87 5.17 -9.65 13.60
C GLY A 87 4.96 -11.16 13.77
N CYS A 88 4.17 -11.80 12.90
CA CYS A 88 3.98 -13.25 12.90
C CYS A 88 5.28 -14.00 12.53
N ILE A 89 6.04 -13.50 11.54
CA ILE A 89 7.34 -14.08 11.16
C ILE A 89 8.30 -14.05 12.34
N TYR A 90 8.43 -12.93 13.04
CA TYR A 90 9.26 -12.83 14.23
C TYR A 90 8.86 -13.82 15.31
N LYS A 91 7.56 -14.00 15.51
CA LYS A 91 7.04 -14.93 16.52
C LYS A 91 7.37 -16.38 16.19
N VAL A 92 7.20 -16.79 14.93
CA VAL A 92 7.59 -18.12 14.45
C VAL A 92 9.09 -18.33 14.65
N PHE A 93 9.92 -17.39 14.20
CA PHE A 93 11.37 -17.49 14.34
C PHE A 93 11.82 -17.55 15.80
N LYS A 94 11.24 -16.73 16.67
CA LYS A 94 11.55 -16.74 18.13
C LYS A 94 11.25 -18.09 18.77
N ASN A 95 10.19 -18.78 18.33
CA ASN A 95 9.76 -20.04 18.93
C ASN A 95 10.51 -21.25 18.37
N LEU A 96 10.82 -21.25 17.07
CA LEU A 96 11.38 -22.41 16.39
C LEU A 96 12.90 -22.29 16.15
N GLY A 97 13.43 -21.08 16.03
CA GLY A 97 14.82 -20.85 15.62
C GLY A 97 15.11 -21.29 14.18
N PRO A 98 16.38 -21.27 13.76
CA PRO A 98 16.80 -21.76 12.44
C PRO A 98 16.99 -23.28 12.40
N GLY A 99 17.09 -23.85 11.18
CA GLY A 99 17.53 -25.23 10.96
C GLY A 99 16.44 -26.26 10.73
N LEU A 100 15.16 -25.83 10.64
CA LEU A 100 14.07 -26.72 10.28
C LEU A 100 13.80 -26.69 8.76
N LEU A 101 12.98 -27.63 8.30
CA LEU A 101 12.53 -27.68 6.92
C LEU A 101 11.56 -26.53 6.63
N GLU A 102 11.56 -26.02 5.40
CA GLU A 102 10.72 -24.93 4.94
C GLU A 102 9.23 -25.17 5.19
N VAL A 103 8.76 -26.41 4.98
CA VAL A 103 7.37 -26.80 5.23
C VAL A 103 6.95 -26.54 6.69
N VAL A 104 7.84 -26.77 7.67
CA VAL A 104 7.55 -26.54 9.09
C VAL A 104 7.34 -25.05 9.38
N TYR A 105 8.20 -24.19 8.84
CA TYR A 105 8.03 -22.75 8.98
C TYR A 105 6.76 -22.24 8.29
N LYS A 106 6.43 -22.81 7.12
CA LYS A 106 5.21 -22.50 6.39
C LYS A 106 3.97 -22.80 7.23
N GLU A 107 3.88 -24.02 7.78
CA GLU A 107 2.75 -24.42 8.63
C GLU A 107 2.65 -23.55 9.90
N ALA A 108 3.76 -23.30 10.58
CA ALA A 108 3.80 -22.46 11.76
C ALA A 108 3.39 -21.00 11.46
N LEU A 109 3.83 -20.46 10.31
CA LEU A 109 3.49 -19.11 9.90
C LEU A 109 2.00 -19.01 9.53
N VAL A 110 1.46 -19.95 8.79
CA VAL A 110 0.02 -20.02 8.49
C VAL A 110 -0.81 -20.03 9.78
N TYR A 111 -0.40 -20.83 10.77
CA TYR A 111 -1.05 -20.85 12.09
C TYR A 111 -1.04 -19.47 12.76
N GLU A 112 0.12 -18.80 12.84
CA GLU A 112 0.23 -17.51 13.51
C GLU A 112 -0.51 -16.38 12.76
N LEU A 113 -0.51 -16.39 11.43
CA LEU A 113 -1.27 -15.45 10.60
C LEU A 113 -2.78 -15.62 10.82
N THR A 114 -3.28 -16.86 10.77
CA THR A 114 -4.70 -17.18 11.00
C THR A 114 -5.12 -16.80 12.42
N LYS A 115 -4.29 -17.07 13.42
CA LYS A 115 -4.51 -16.68 14.82
C LYS A 115 -4.56 -15.16 15.00
N SER A 116 -3.90 -14.41 14.10
CA SER A 116 -3.92 -12.94 14.05
C SER A 116 -5.12 -12.38 13.26
N ASN A 117 -6.13 -13.22 12.95
CA ASN A 117 -7.32 -12.90 12.17
C ASN A 117 -6.98 -12.35 10.77
N LEU A 118 -5.99 -12.95 10.09
CA LEU A 118 -5.68 -12.68 8.70
C LEU A 118 -6.20 -13.84 7.84
N GLN A 119 -6.78 -13.52 6.68
CA GLN A 119 -7.12 -14.53 5.68
C GLN A 119 -5.82 -15.04 5.03
N VAL A 120 -5.64 -16.35 5.00
CA VAL A 120 -4.43 -16.99 4.46
C VAL A 120 -4.82 -18.09 3.49
N ASP A 121 -4.36 -17.97 2.27
CA ASP A 121 -4.46 -19.00 1.24
C ASP A 121 -3.06 -19.57 0.98
N THR A 122 -2.93 -20.90 0.88
CA THR A 122 -1.64 -21.57 0.62
C THR A 122 -1.66 -22.31 -0.70
N GLU A 123 -0.48 -22.48 -1.33
CA GLU A 123 -0.33 -23.22 -2.58
C GLU A 123 -1.27 -22.71 -3.69
N VAL A 124 -1.44 -21.37 -3.75
CA VAL A 124 -2.39 -20.74 -4.66
C VAL A 124 -1.88 -20.89 -6.09
N LYS A 125 -2.70 -21.48 -6.95
CA LYS A 125 -2.41 -21.63 -8.37
C LYS A 125 -2.82 -20.38 -9.13
N VAL A 126 -1.88 -19.79 -9.87
CA VAL A 126 -2.11 -18.64 -10.74
C VAL A 126 -1.82 -19.04 -12.19
N PRO A 127 -2.79 -18.92 -13.11
CA PRO A 127 -2.57 -19.28 -14.51
C PRO A 127 -1.53 -18.37 -15.16
N ILE A 128 -0.62 -18.97 -15.92
CA ILE A 128 0.36 -18.23 -16.71
C ILE A 128 -0.20 -18.00 -18.10
N ILE A 129 -0.31 -16.73 -18.50
CA ILE A 129 -0.74 -16.33 -19.84
C ILE A 129 0.47 -15.76 -20.59
N TYR A 130 0.78 -16.31 -21.73
CA TYR A 130 1.84 -15.84 -22.63
C TYR A 130 1.25 -15.62 -24.04
N ASP A 131 1.38 -14.41 -24.54
CA ASP A 131 0.85 -14.02 -25.87
C ASP A 131 -0.64 -14.41 -26.07
N ASN A 132 -1.48 -14.10 -25.06
CA ASN A 132 -2.91 -14.45 -24.99
C ASN A 132 -3.21 -15.96 -24.97
N VAL A 133 -2.22 -16.82 -24.84
CA VAL A 133 -2.37 -18.26 -24.69
C VAL A 133 -2.13 -18.65 -23.24
N ARG A 134 -3.09 -19.37 -22.65
CA ARG A 134 -2.89 -19.98 -21.33
C ARG A 134 -1.94 -21.16 -21.47
N LEU A 135 -0.85 -21.14 -20.67
CA LEU A 135 0.09 -22.25 -20.62
C LEU A 135 -0.47 -23.40 -19.76
N ASP A 136 0.03 -24.62 -19.98
CA ASP A 136 -0.41 -25.82 -19.24
C ASP A 136 0.08 -25.86 -17.80
N HIS A 137 1.04 -25.00 -17.45
CA HIS A 137 1.59 -24.91 -16.10
C HIS A 137 1.08 -23.66 -15.39
N ASP A 138 0.64 -23.84 -14.17
CA ASP A 138 0.27 -22.75 -13.27
C ASP A 138 1.48 -22.35 -12.39
N LEU A 139 1.58 -21.07 -12.11
CA LEU A 139 2.43 -20.57 -11.05
C LEU A 139 1.84 -20.99 -9.69
N ARG A 140 2.69 -21.38 -8.74
CA ARG A 140 2.27 -21.71 -7.38
C ARG A 140 2.86 -20.69 -6.41
N LEU A 141 1.99 -20.00 -5.65
CA LEU A 141 2.38 -19.10 -4.58
C LEU A 141 2.39 -19.86 -3.26
N ASP A 142 3.44 -19.72 -2.44
CA ASP A 142 3.57 -20.43 -1.17
C ASP A 142 2.48 -20.02 -0.18
N ILE A 143 2.39 -18.71 0.12
CA ILE A 143 1.39 -18.14 1.01
C ILE A 143 0.90 -16.83 0.40
N LEU A 144 -0.42 -16.64 0.40
CA LEU A 144 -1.07 -15.40 0.00
C LEU A 144 -1.92 -14.90 1.17
N VAL A 145 -1.64 -13.68 1.65
CA VAL A 145 -2.31 -13.08 2.81
C VAL A 145 -3.23 -11.96 2.34
N GLU A 146 -4.50 -11.98 2.81
CA GLU A 146 -5.54 -10.99 2.49
C GLU A 146 -5.72 -10.78 0.98
N ARG A 147 -5.31 -11.74 0.15
CA ARG A 147 -5.23 -11.63 -1.32
C ARG A 147 -4.43 -10.42 -1.80
N GLN A 148 -3.50 -9.92 -0.99
CA GLN A 148 -2.73 -8.70 -1.24
C GLN A 148 -1.22 -8.90 -1.15
N VAL A 149 -0.75 -9.76 -0.24
CA VAL A 149 0.69 -9.93 0.04
C VAL A 149 1.09 -11.38 -0.20
N ILE A 150 2.06 -11.58 -1.09
CA ILE A 150 2.72 -12.89 -1.27
C ILE A 150 3.82 -13.02 -0.23
N ILE A 151 3.92 -14.20 0.42
CA ILE A 151 5.07 -14.56 1.24
C ILE A 151 5.75 -15.74 0.57
N GLU A 152 7.00 -15.57 0.21
CA GLU A 152 7.90 -16.60 -0.32
C GLU A 152 8.88 -16.98 0.78
N LEU A 153 8.86 -18.26 1.17
CA LEU A 153 9.72 -18.78 2.22
C LEU A 153 10.96 -19.42 1.64
N LYS A 154 12.06 -19.34 2.37
CA LYS A 154 13.33 -19.99 2.06
C LYS A 154 13.99 -20.49 3.34
N THR A 155 14.75 -21.58 3.21
CA THR A 155 15.61 -22.15 4.24
C THR A 155 17.00 -22.41 3.67
N VAL A 156 17.55 -21.42 2.99
CA VAL A 156 18.85 -21.51 2.32
C VAL A 156 19.95 -20.85 3.14
N LYS A 157 21.19 -21.25 2.90
CA LYS A 157 22.36 -20.65 3.58
C LYS A 157 22.43 -19.14 3.36
N GLU A 158 22.09 -18.67 2.15
CA GLU A 158 22.12 -17.26 1.76
C GLU A 158 21.11 -17.02 0.65
N LEU A 159 20.37 -15.90 0.75
CA LEU A 159 19.48 -15.46 -0.31
C LEU A 159 20.27 -14.97 -1.51
N GLN A 160 19.95 -15.48 -2.69
CA GLN A 160 20.59 -15.13 -3.95
C GLN A 160 19.65 -14.28 -4.82
N THR A 161 20.20 -13.58 -5.79
CA THR A 161 19.45 -12.72 -6.73
C THR A 161 18.26 -13.45 -7.36
N ILE A 162 18.40 -14.75 -7.64
CA ILE A 162 17.32 -15.54 -8.24
C ILE A 162 16.07 -15.62 -7.36
N HIS A 163 16.21 -15.65 -6.02
CA HIS A 163 15.08 -15.68 -5.11
C HIS A 163 14.26 -14.38 -5.15
N TYR A 164 14.94 -13.24 -5.26
CA TYR A 164 14.29 -11.93 -5.44
C TYR A 164 13.58 -11.83 -6.79
N GLN A 165 14.21 -12.33 -7.85
CA GLN A 165 13.61 -12.36 -9.19
C GLN A 165 12.42 -13.30 -9.25
N GLN A 166 12.47 -14.43 -8.54
CA GLN A 166 11.33 -15.36 -8.41
C GLN A 166 10.13 -14.64 -7.84
N LEU A 167 10.24 -14.03 -6.66
CA LEU A 167 9.12 -13.33 -6.02
C LEU A 167 8.62 -12.16 -6.88
N LEU A 168 9.51 -11.40 -7.53
CA LEU A 168 9.12 -10.32 -8.43
C LEU A 168 8.32 -10.85 -9.64
N SER A 169 8.68 -12.01 -10.18
CA SER A 169 7.94 -12.67 -11.26
C SER A 169 6.57 -13.17 -10.77
N HIS A 170 6.50 -13.72 -9.57
CA HIS A 170 5.26 -14.12 -8.92
C HIS A 170 4.29 -12.93 -8.78
N LEU A 171 4.79 -11.79 -8.30
CA LEU A 171 4.02 -10.55 -8.17
C LEU A 171 3.49 -10.05 -9.53
N ARG A 172 4.31 -10.12 -10.59
CA ARG A 172 3.91 -9.69 -11.93
C ARG A 172 2.82 -10.57 -12.53
N ILE A 173 2.98 -11.89 -12.42
CA ILE A 173 2.03 -12.87 -12.97
C ILE A 173 0.72 -12.84 -12.19
N ALA A 174 0.77 -12.73 -10.86
CA ALA A 174 -0.40 -12.67 -9.99
C ALA A 174 -1.08 -11.30 -9.96
N ASP A 175 -0.52 -10.29 -10.64
CA ASP A 175 -0.98 -8.90 -10.62
C ASP A 175 -1.08 -8.30 -9.21
N LEU A 176 -0.11 -8.63 -8.36
CA LEU A 176 -0.02 -8.16 -6.99
C LEU A 176 1.13 -7.16 -6.82
N HIS A 177 0.99 -6.30 -5.81
CA HIS A 177 1.92 -5.20 -5.59
C HIS A 177 3.05 -5.55 -4.64
N ILE A 178 2.79 -6.27 -3.55
CA ILE A 178 3.73 -6.50 -2.46
C ILE A 178 3.98 -7.98 -2.24
N GLY A 179 5.26 -8.32 -2.03
CA GLY A 179 5.70 -9.61 -1.55
C GLY A 179 6.75 -9.49 -0.45
N LEU A 180 6.82 -10.50 0.39
CA LEU A 180 7.83 -10.70 1.41
C LEU A 180 8.63 -11.96 1.08
N LEU A 181 9.93 -11.81 0.88
CA LEU A 181 10.89 -12.91 0.78
C LEU A 181 11.52 -13.10 2.16
N VAL A 182 11.39 -14.30 2.73
CA VAL A 182 11.82 -14.59 4.10
C VAL A 182 12.72 -15.82 4.11
N ASN A 183 13.93 -15.70 4.64
CA ASN A 183 14.80 -16.84 4.87
C ASN A 183 14.87 -17.16 6.35
N PHE A 184 14.37 -18.33 6.75
CA PHE A 184 14.38 -18.77 8.14
C PHE A 184 15.71 -19.42 8.59
N ASN A 185 16.62 -19.72 7.66
CA ASN A 185 17.93 -20.29 7.99
C ASN A 185 18.96 -19.20 8.31
N THR A 186 18.68 -18.42 9.34
CA THR A 186 19.50 -17.27 9.74
C THR A 186 19.61 -17.19 11.26
N THR A 187 20.61 -16.48 11.77
CA THR A 187 20.72 -16.12 13.18
C THR A 187 19.99 -14.83 13.53
N ASN A 188 19.65 -14.00 12.54
CA ASN A 188 18.94 -12.74 12.72
C ASN A 188 17.91 -12.52 11.63
N ILE A 189 16.70 -12.93 11.92
CA ILE A 189 15.58 -12.87 10.98
C ILE A 189 15.30 -11.47 10.43
N LYS A 190 15.64 -10.42 11.17
CA LYS A 190 15.44 -9.03 10.73
C LYS A 190 16.17 -8.73 9.42
N ASN A 191 17.34 -9.30 9.22
CA ASN A 191 18.17 -9.08 8.04
C ASN A 191 17.72 -9.93 6.85
N ASP A 192 16.88 -10.92 7.10
CA ASP A 192 16.44 -11.92 6.13
C ASP A 192 14.94 -11.85 5.80
N ILE A 193 14.31 -10.71 6.12
CA ILE A 193 12.97 -10.34 5.66
C ILE A 193 13.12 -9.21 4.65
N HIS A 194 12.80 -9.47 3.39
CA HIS A 194 12.90 -8.50 2.30
C HIS A 194 11.54 -8.20 1.71
N ARG A 195 11.16 -6.93 1.74
CA ARG A 195 9.95 -6.44 1.06
C ARG A 195 10.25 -6.13 -0.39
N ILE A 196 9.51 -6.76 -1.29
CA ILE A 196 9.63 -6.57 -2.73
C ILE A 196 8.35 -5.93 -3.24
N VAL A 197 8.50 -4.90 -4.07
CA VAL A 197 7.38 -4.12 -4.63
C VAL A 197 7.41 -4.22 -6.14
N ASN A 198 6.30 -4.61 -6.74
CA ASN A 198 6.09 -4.62 -8.17
C ASN A 198 5.51 -3.25 -8.59
N GLY A 199 6.30 -2.43 -9.31
CA GLY A 199 6.06 -1.04 -9.73
C GLY A 199 4.61 -0.58 -9.94
N TYR A 200 3.98 -0.17 -8.85
CA TYR A 200 2.55 0.21 -8.79
C TYR A 200 2.24 1.58 -9.43
N THR A 201 3.23 2.45 -9.46
CA THR A 201 3.04 3.86 -9.84
C THR A 201 2.59 4.02 -11.30
N GLN A 202 2.99 3.14 -12.20
CA GLN A 202 2.62 3.24 -13.62
C GLN A 202 1.20 2.77 -13.92
N ARG A 203 0.65 1.78 -13.19
CA ARG A 203 -0.70 1.25 -13.45
C ARG A 203 -1.80 2.17 -12.95
N LEU A 204 -1.65 2.78 -11.78
CA LEU A 204 -2.63 3.73 -11.25
C LEU A 204 -2.74 4.99 -12.12
N LEU A 205 -1.62 5.46 -12.69
CA LEU A 205 -1.62 6.60 -13.60
C LEU A 205 -2.28 6.28 -14.95
N GLN A 206 -2.25 5.02 -15.40
CA GLN A 206 -2.90 4.58 -16.63
C GLN A 206 -4.41 4.32 -16.49
N SER A 207 -4.88 3.93 -15.30
CA SER A 207 -6.31 3.71 -15.04
C SER A 207 -7.12 5.00 -14.88
N THR A 208 -6.45 6.13 -14.61
CA THR A 208 -7.08 7.47 -14.48
C THR A 208 -7.15 8.23 -15.82
N SER A 209 -6.59 7.67 -16.90
CA SER A 209 -6.56 8.28 -18.23
C SER A 209 -7.52 7.66 -19.25
N ARG A 210 -8.50 6.87 -18.78
CA ARG A 210 -9.57 6.33 -19.62
C ARG A 210 -10.93 6.89 -19.26
#